data_05462447657edc8d67d909d817c7a8a5
#
_entry.id   05462447657edc8d67d909d817c7a8a5
#
_cell.length_a   1.000
_cell.length_b   1.000
_cell.length_c   1.000
_cell.angle_alpha   90.00
_cell.angle_beta   90.00
_cell.angle_gamma   90.00
#
_symmetry.space_group_name_H-M   'P 1'
#
loop_
_entity.id
_entity.type
_entity.pdbx_description
1 polymer ?
#
loop_
_entity_poly.entity_id
_entity_poly.type
_entity_poly.pdbx_seq_one_letter_code
_entity_poly.pdbx_strand_id
1 'polypeptide(L)'
;MNPIIESLLKHRSIRKFKDKPVEDEKLDLIIKAAQAAPNWYNGHHVSIISIKDKETKAKLAKWSLNQTFINTCPIFLVFCADFYRTHLAFEKNGRDIKPFVEQLDTVLIGAHDVGIAMENAVVAAESMGLGTCCIGGIRQTSLSFVKELNLPKYVFPVVGLCVGYPDDDPGVKPRLGKNAIFFEGKYDTSRLKEEIDKYDEEYQNYIKSRGSNAKDTNWSNMLSSYYLNEVKDNVGTYDQDYELLKQQEIIEINKKK
;
A
#
# COMPACT_ATOMS: atom_id res chain seq x y z
N MET A 1 -4.76 10.14 26.41
CA MET A 1 -5.26 9.96 25.01
C MET A 1 -5.72 8.51 24.89
N ASN A 2 -6.66 8.21 24.00
CA ASN A 2 -7.07 6.82 23.75
C ASN A 2 -5.89 6.04 23.12
N PRO A 3 -5.57 4.80 23.59
CA PRO A 3 -4.42 4.04 23.10
C PRO A 3 -4.40 3.81 21.58
N ILE A 4 -5.58 3.64 20.95
CA ILE A 4 -5.69 3.49 19.49
C ILE A 4 -5.24 4.78 18.79
N ILE A 5 -5.72 5.92 19.25
CA ILE A 5 -5.33 7.23 18.67
C ILE A 5 -3.83 7.48 18.88
N GLU A 6 -3.29 7.12 20.04
CA GLU A 6 -1.84 7.22 20.29
C GLU A 6 -1.02 6.35 19.32
N SER A 7 -1.47 5.11 19.05
CA SER A 7 -0.81 4.23 18.08
C SER A 7 -0.80 4.86 16.68
N LEU A 8 -1.96 5.34 16.21
CA LEU A 8 -2.09 5.98 14.91
C LEU A 8 -1.17 7.21 14.76
N LEU A 9 -1.09 8.06 15.79
CA LEU A 9 -0.25 9.26 15.76
C LEU A 9 1.26 8.94 15.86
N LYS A 10 1.62 7.76 16.37
CA LYS A 10 3.01 7.28 16.47
C LYS A 10 3.42 6.40 15.29
N HIS A 11 2.55 6.22 14.29
CA HIS A 11 2.87 5.39 13.12
C HIS A 11 4.15 5.84 12.43
N ARG A 12 5.01 4.85 12.13
CA ARG A 12 6.22 5.01 11.34
C ARG A 12 6.58 3.74 10.60
N SER A 13 7.00 3.89 9.36
CA SER A 13 7.39 2.74 8.52
C SER A 13 8.70 2.13 9.03
N ILE A 14 8.63 0.91 9.54
CA ILE A 14 9.78 0.12 10.02
C ILE A 14 10.41 -0.64 8.86
N ARG A 15 11.72 -0.49 8.68
CA ARG A 15 12.49 -1.13 7.60
C ARG A 15 13.65 -2.01 8.11
N LYS A 16 13.84 -2.09 9.42
CA LYS A 16 14.73 -3.06 10.08
C LYS A 16 13.92 -3.88 11.05
N PHE A 17 14.01 -5.17 10.91
CA PHE A 17 13.25 -6.13 11.70
C PHE A 17 14.21 -7.06 12.44
N LYS A 18 13.87 -7.40 13.68
CA LYS A 18 14.56 -8.44 14.45
C LYS A 18 14.37 -9.79 13.76
N ASP A 19 15.38 -10.64 13.82
CA ASP A 19 15.27 -12.04 13.39
C ASP A 19 14.49 -12.84 14.45
N LYS A 20 13.20 -12.50 14.53
CA LYS A 20 12.24 -13.12 15.44
C LYS A 20 10.94 -13.38 14.66
N PRO A 21 10.44 -14.63 14.65
CA PRO A 21 9.17 -14.93 14.00
C PRO A 21 8.03 -14.17 14.68
N VAL A 22 7.00 -13.84 13.91
CA VAL A 22 5.72 -13.36 14.42
C VAL A 22 4.87 -14.59 14.74
N GLU A 23 4.30 -14.61 15.92
CA GLU A 23 3.43 -15.67 16.40
C GLU A 23 2.18 -15.82 15.53
N ASP A 24 1.75 -17.04 15.24
CA ASP A 24 0.60 -17.30 14.36
C ASP A 24 -0.68 -16.68 14.91
N GLU A 25 -0.86 -16.62 16.24
CA GLU A 25 -1.99 -15.97 16.88
C GLU A 25 -2.05 -14.46 16.60
N LYS A 26 -0.89 -13.80 16.53
CA LYS A 26 -0.82 -12.37 16.15
C LYS A 26 -1.16 -12.18 14.69
N LEU A 27 -0.65 -13.06 13.81
CA LEU A 27 -1.01 -13.02 12.40
C LEU A 27 -2.52 -13.21 12.22
N ASP A 28 -3.13 -14.16 12.91
CA ASP A 28 -4.58 -14.39 12.87
C ASP A 28 -5.38 -13.16 13.29
N LEU A 29 -4.92 -12.44 14.32
CA LEU A 29 -5.56 -11.20 14.77
C LEU A 29 -5.43 -10.08 13.73
N ILE A 30 -4.26 -9.96 13.07
CA ILE A 30 -4.04 -9.00 11.98
C ILE A 30 -5.00 -9.29 10.82
N ILE A 31 -5.13 -10.56 10.41
CA ILE A 31 -6.04 -10.95 9.33
C ILE A 31 -7.50 -10.72 9.72
N LYS A 32 -7.90 -11.05 10.95
CA LYS A 32 -9.26 -10.77 11.45
C LYS A 32 -9.57 -9.27 11.47
N ALA A 33 -8.61 -8.43 11.85
CA ALA A 33 -8.77 -6.99 11.81
C ALA A 33 -8.96 -6.49 10.36
N ALA A 34 -8.15 -6.98 9.42
CA ALA A 34 -8.32 -6.68 8.01
C ALA A 34 -9.69 -7.12 7.46
N GLN A 35 -10.16 -8.31 7.84
CA GLN A 35 -11.47 -8.84 7.46
C GLN A 35 -12.64 -8.03 8.03
N ALA A 36 -12.46 -7.38 9.19
CA ALA A 36 -13.46 -6.54 9.83
C ALA A 36 -13.61 -5.16 9.17
N ALA A 37 -12.77 -4.83 8.21
CA ALA A 37 -12.84 -3.57 7.47
C ALA A 37 -14.18 -3.44 6.73
N PRO A 38 -14.80 -2.24 6.71
CA PRO A 38 -15.90 -1.99 5.81
C PRO A 38 -15.45 -2.15 4.37
N ASN A 39 -16.33 -2.62 3.51
CA ASN A 39 -16.03 -2.81 2.10
C ASN A 39 -17.23 -2.47 1.22
N TRP A 40 -16.96 -2.19 -0.06
CA TRP A 40 -17.99 -1.76 -1.00
C TRP A 40 -19.06 -2.83 -1.17
N TYR A 41 -20.32 -2.46 -0.90
CA TYR A 41 -21.51 -3.28 -1.09
C TYR A 41 -21.44 -4.69 -0.46
N ASN A 42 -20.64 -4.88 0.60
CA ASN A 42 -20.35 -6.18 1.20
C ASN A 42 -19.77 -7.20 0.17
N GLY A 43 -19.02 -6.69 -0.80
CA GLY A 43 -18.48 -7.48 -1.92
C GLY A 43 -17.23 -8.29 -1.57
N HIS A 44 -16.58 -7.99 -0.44
CA HIS A 44 -15.37 -8.68 0.04
C HIS A 44 -14.24 -8.73 -1.01
N HIS A 45 -13.95 -7.60 -1.65
CA HIS A 45 -13.02 -7.51 -2.78
C HIS A 45 -11.54 -7.49 -2.36
N VAL A 46 -11.17 -8.14 -1.27
CA VAL A 46 -9.79 -8.19 -0.78
C VAL A 46 -9.34 -9.62 -0.55
N SER A 47 -8.19 -9.98 -1.11
CA SER A 47 -7.43 -11.18 -0.75
C SER A 47 -6.07 -10.80 -0.19
N ILE A 48 -5.61 -11.55 0.81
CA ILE A 48 -4.32 -11.34 1.48
C ILE A 48 -3.49 -12.61 1.33
N ILE A 49 -2.30 -12.48 0.74
CA ILE A 49 -1.38 -13.59 0.57
C ILE A 49 -0.20 -13.39 1.52
N SER A 50 0.02 -14.33 2.41
CA SER A 50 1.12 -14.30 3.38
C SER A 50 2.33 -15.07 2.85
N ILE A 51 3.48 -14.41 2.77
CA ILE A 51 4.73 -14.98 2.31
C ILE A 51 5.73 -14.98 3.47
N LYS A 52 6.10 -16.17 3.94
CA LYS A 52 7.13 -16.41 4.96
C LYS A 52 8.42 -16.98 4.34
N ASP A 53 8.31 -17.62 3.18
CA ASP A 53 9.42 -18.25 2.48
C ASP A 53 10.47 -17.23 2.01
N LYS A 54 11.74 -17.53 2.33
CA LYS A 54 12.88 -16.61 2.07
C LYS A 54 13.17 -16.45 0.57
N GLU A 55 13.03 -17.51 -0.22
CA GLU A 55 13.32 -17.48 -1.65
C GLU A 55 12.30 -16.61 -2.38
N THR A 56 11.02 -16.84 -2.12
CA THR A 56 9.93 -16.02 -2.68
C THR A 56 10.06 -14.56 -2.25
N LYS A 57 10.32 -14.28 -0.95
CA LYS A 57 10.56 -12.90 -0.48
C LYS A 57 11.73 -12.23 -1.20
N ALA A 58 12.82 -12.95 -1.48
CA ALA A 58 13.96 -12.40 -2.22
C ALA A 58 13.60 -11.99 -3.65
N LYS A 59 12.80 -12.80 -4.36
CA LYS A 59 12.28 -12.44 -5.69
C LYS A 59 11.39 -11.19 -5.61
N LEU A 60 10.44 -11.19 -4.67
CA LEU A 60 9.50 -10.07 -4.49
C LEU A 60 10.21 -8.78 -4.10
N ALA A 61 11.24 -8.84 -3.25
CA ALA A 61 12.08 -7.70 -2.89
C ALA A 61 12.80 -7.09 -4.10
N LYS A 62 13.39 -7.94 -4.96
CA LYS A 62 14.04 -7.51 -6.20
C LYS A 62 13.05 -6.80 -7.13
N TRP A 63 11.87 -7.35 -7.29
CA TRP A 63 10.80 -6.77 -8.12
C TRP A 63 10.15 -5.53 -7.52
N SER A 64 10.28 -5.32 -6.22
CA SER A 64 9.79 -4.13 -5.51
C SER A 64 10.87 -3.06 -5.36
N LEU A 65 11.57 -2.69 -6.44
CA LEU A 65 12.67 -1.70 -6.41
C LEU A 65 13.84 -2.07 -5.50
N ASN A 66 14.20 -3.34 -5.43
CA ASN A 66 15.26 -3.85 -4.57
C ASN A 66 15.08 -3.46 -3.08
N GLN A 67 13.83 -3.46 -2.58
CA GLN A 67 13.54 -3.16 -1.18
C GLN A 67 13.96 -4.33 -0.29
N THR A 68 15.23 -4.35 0.10
CA THR A 68 15.88 -5.47 0.80
C THR A 68 15.23 -5.83 2.13
N PHE A 69 14.55 -4.91 2.78
CA PHE A 69 13.85 -5.18 4.04
C PHE A 69 12.64 -6.13 3.89
N ILE A 70 12.14 -6.36 2.67
CA ILE A 70 11.19 -7.45 2.40
C ILE A 70 11.83 -8.81 2.68
N ASN A 71 13.14 -8.97 2.43
CA ASN A 71 13.85 -10.22 2.74
C ASN A 71 13.94 -10.49 4.23
N THR A 72 14.11 -9.44 5.02
CA THR A 72 14.39 -9.52 6.46
C THR A 72 13.13 -9.48 7.32
N CYS A 73 12.02 -8.96 6.82
CA CYS A 73 10.78 -8.99 7.58
C CYS A 73 10.31 -10.46 7.77
N PRO A 74 9.85 -10.84 8.97
CA PRO A 74 9.34 -12.18 9.23
C PRO A 74 8.19 -12.57 8.30
N ILE A 75 7.28 -11.65 8.05
CA ILE A 75 6.09 -11.87 7.20
C ILE A 75 5.99 -10.73 6.20
N PHE A 76 5.77 -11.10 4.93
CA PHE A 76 5.38 -10.18 3.88
C PHE A 76 3.95 -10.52 3.42
N LEU A 77 3.03 -9.58 3.58
CA LEU A 77 1.64 -9.72 3.14
C LEU A 77 1.46 -8.97 1.81
N VAL A 78 0.83 -9.61 0.84
CA VAL A 78 0.41 -8.96 -0.41
C VAL A 78 -1.11 -8.83 -0.40
N PHE A 79 -1.59 -7.60 -0.40
CA PHE A 79 -3.00 -7.26 -0.49
C PHE A 79 -3.39 -7.11 -1.97
N CYS A 80 -4.35 -7.88 -2.39
CA CYS A 80 -4.88 -7.91 -3.75
C CYS A 80 -6.31 -7.41 -3.78
N ALA A 81 -6.66 -6.63 -4.80
CA ALA A 81 -8.05 -6.46 -5.20
C ALA A 81 -8.51 -7.76 -5.86
N ASP A 82 -9.65 -8.28 -5.43
CA ASP A 82 -10.11 -9.63 -5.79
C ASP A 82 -11.60 -9.62 -6.15
N PHE A 83 -11.86 -9.68 -7.44
CA PHE A 83 -13.19 -9.81 -8.01
C PHE A 83 -13.50 -11.25 -8.47
N TYR A 84 -12.60 -12.21 -8.24
CA TYR A 84 -12.83 -13.60 -8.62
C TYR A 84 -13.99 -14.22 -7.84
N ARG A 85 -14.14 -13.89 -6.55
CA ARG A 85 -15.31 -14.31 -5.77
C ARG A 85 -16.61 -13.72 -6.31
N THR A 86 -16.56 -12.47 -6.75
CA THR A 86 -17.69 -11.82 -7.41
C THR A 86 -18.03 -12.51 -8.74
N HIS A 87 -17.02 -12.89 -9.52
CA HIS A 87 -17.19 -13.69 -10.73
C HIS A 87 -17.93 -15.01 -10.43
N LEU A 88 -17.49 -15.77 -9.44
CA LEU A 88 -18.17 -17.00 -9.04
C LEU A 88 -19.63 -16.78 -8.59
N ALA A 89 -19.90 -15.66 -7.91
CA ALA A 89 -21.27 -15.31 -7.54
C ALA A 89 -22.13 -14.95 -8.74
N PHE A 90 -21.58 -14.30 -9.77
CA PHE A 90 -22.27 -14.03 -11.03
C PHE A 90 -22.57 -15.32 -11.79
N GLU A 91 -21.56 -16.20 -11.96
CA GLU A 91 -21.74 -17.52 -12.60
C GLU A 91 -22.83 -18.35 -11.93
N LYS A 92 -22.82 -18.41 -10.59
CA LYS A 92 -23.86 -19.11 -9.81
C LYS A 92 -25.27 -18.64 -10.13
N ASN A 93 -25.42 -17.38 -10.57
CA ASN A 93 -26.71 -16.79 -10.95
C ASN A 93 -26.91 -16.68 -12.47
N GLY A 94 -26.08 -17.39 -13.28
CA GLY A 94 -26.18 -17.37 -14.74
C GLY A 94 -25.91 -15.99 -15.35
N ARG A 95 -25.08 -15.16 -14.73
CA ARG A 95 -24.74 -13.81 -15.16
C ARG A 95 -23.27 -13.70 -15.54
N ASP A 96 -22.96 -12.78 -16.45
CA ASP A 96 -21.60 -12.41 -16.82
C ASP A 96 -21.11 -11.23 -15.97
N ILE A 97 -19.90 -11.35 -15.42
CA ILE A 97 -19.26 -10.29 -14.64
C ILE A 97 -18.67 -9.19 -15.52
N LYS A 98 -18.41 -9.45 -16.80
CA LYS A 98 -17.70 -8.58 -17.73
C LYS A 98 -18.18 -7.12 -17.72
N PRO A 99 -19.49 -6.84 -17.80
CA PRO A 99 -20.01 -5.47 -17.80
C PRO A 99 -19.66 -4.67 -16.52
N PHE A 100 -19.36 -5.36 -15.42
CA PHE A 100 -18.95 -4.74 -14.17
C PHE A 100 -17.43 -4.52 -14.13
N VAL A 101 -16.64 -5.56 -14.43
CA VAL A 101 -15.17 -5.47 -14.27
C VAL A 101 -14.49 -4.57 -15.31
N GLU A 102 -15.10 -4.35 -16.47
CA GLU A 102 -14.60 -3.46 -17.52
C GLU A 102 -14.74 -1.97 -17.20
N GLN A 103 -15.23 -1.61 -16.02
CA GLN A 103 -15.40 -0.22 -15.60
C GLN A 103 -14.21 0.24 -14.77
N LEU A 104 -13.78 1.48 -14.97
CA LEU A 104 -12.73 2.10 -14.13
C LEU A 104 -13.12 2.09 -12.64
N ASP A 105 -14.42 2.18 -12.34
CA ASP A 105 -14.95 2.11 -10.98
C ASP A 105 -14.54 0.84 -10.24
N THR A 106 -14.42 -0.29 -10.94
CA THR A 106 -13.92 -1.55 -10.37
C THR A 106 -12.53 -1.42 -9.78
N VAL A 107 -11.63 -0.69 -10.48
CA VAL A 107 -10.27 -0.43 -9.97
C VAL A 107 -10.31 0.46 -8.72
N LEU A 108 -11.16 1.49 -8.73
CA LEU A 108 -11.35 2.38 -7.59
C LEU A 108 -11.91 1.62 -6.38
N ILE A 109 -12.94 0.80 -6.59
CA ILE A 109 -13.52 -0.08 -5.54
C ILE A 109 -12.45 -0.99 -4.95
N GLY A 110 -11.70 -1.71 -5.80
CA GLY A 110 -10.67 -2.63 -5.36
C GLY A 110 -9.55 -1.94 -4.57
N ALA A 111 -9.04 -0.81 -5.05
CA ALA A 111 -8.01 -0.05 -4.38
C ALA A 111 -8.49 0.53 -3.04
N HIS A 112 -9.73 1.03 -2.99
CA HIS A 112 -10.36 1.55 -1.79
C HIS A 112 -10.52 0.45 -0.71
N ASP A 113 -11.12 -0.68 -1.06
CA ASP A 113 -11.34 -1.80 -0.13
C ASP A 113 -10.00 -2.34 0.42
N VAL A 114 -9.00 -2.48 -0.46
CA VAL A 114 -7.63 -2.90 -0.07
C VAL A 114 -7.01 -1.89 0.90
N GLY A 115 -7.13 -0.58 0.62
CA GLY A 115 -6.57 0.46 1.48
C GLY A 115 -7.13 0.41 2.90
N ILE A 116 -8.45 0.26 3.04
CA ILE A 116 -9.12 0.19 4.35
C ILE A 116 -8.72 -1.09 5.10
N ALA A 117 -8.73 -2.25 4.42
CA ALA A 117 -8.36 -3.52 5.01
C ALA A 117 -6.88 -3.53 5.47
N MET A 118 -5.99 -2.97 4.66
CA MET A 118 -4.57 -2.85 5.00
C MET A 118 -4.36 -1.94 6.22
N GLU A 119 -5.04 -0.81 6.31
CA GLU A 119 -4.91 0.09 7.47
C GLU A 119 -5.36 -0.60 8.76
N ASN A 120 -6.46 -1.36 8.74
CA ASN A 120 -6.86 -2.18 9.89
C ASN A 120 -5.78 -3.19 10.28
N ALA A 121 -5.10 -3.82 9.31
CA ALA A 121 -4.00 -4.73 9.57
C ALA A 121 -2.80 -4.01 10.20
N VAL A 122 -2.45 -2.80 9.73
CA VAL A 122 -1.39 -1.96 10.28
C VAL A 122 -1.68 -1.63 11.75
N VAL A 123 -2.87 -1.09 12.04
CA VAL A 123 -3.28 -0.73 13.40
C VAL A 123 -3.25 -1.95 14.32
N ALA A 124 -3.75 -3.10 13.87
CA ALA A 124 -3.72 -4.32 14.65
C ALA A 124 -2.27 -4.79 14.93
N ALA A 125 -1.41 -4.80 13.93
CA ALA A 125 -0.01 -5.18 14.09
C ALA A 125 0.72 -4.26 15.08
N GLU A 126 0.59 -2.96 14.92
CA GLU A 126 1.25 -1.95 15.76
C GLU A 126 0.73 -1.96 17.19
N SER A 127 -0.57 -2.20 17.41
CA SER A 127 -1.15 -2.36 18.75
C SER A 127 -0.57 -3.56 19.53
N MET A 128 -0.03 -4.54 18.82
CA MET A 128 0.62 -5.72 19.41
C MET A 128 2.15 -5.60 19.51
N GLY A 129 2.70 -4.39 19.29
CA GLY A 129 4.13 -4.11 19.35
C GLY A 129 4.93 -4.56 18.13
N LEU A 130 4.28 -4.86 17.02
CA LEU A 130 4.93 -5.11 15.74
C LEU A 130 5.17 -3.80 14.99
N GLY A 131 6.16 -3.81 14.11
CA GLY A 131 6.41 -2.75 13.15
C GLY A 131 5.91 -3.13 11.78
N THR A 132 5.51 -2.13 10.99
CA THR A 132 4.97 -2.31 9.65
C THR A 132 5.66 -1.40 8.64
N CYS A 133 5.61 -1.80 7.36
CA CYS A 133 5.97 -0.93 6.24
C CYS A 133 5.13 -1.28 5.01
N CYS A 134 4.36 -0.31 4.52
CA CYS A 134 3.59 -0.44 3.28
C CYS A 134 4.50 -0.34 2.04
N ILE A 135 4.32 -1.23 1.06
CA ILE A 135 5.16 -1.39 -0.12
C ILE A 135 4.34 -1.13 -1.39
N GLY A 136 4.30 0.12 -1.84
CA GLY A 136 3.68 0.47 -3.12
C GLY A 136 4.48 0.00 -4.35
N GLY A 137 5.79 -0.22 -4.19
CA GLY A 137 6.70 -0.62 -5.26
C GLY A 137 6.36 -1.95 -5.93
N ILE A 138 5.50 -2.78 -5.33
CA ILE A 138 5.05 -4.05 -5.94
C ILE A 138 4.34 -3.82 -7.28
N ARG A 139 3.72 -2.66 -7.50
CA ARG A 139 3.00 -2.34 -8.75
C ARG A 139 3.92 -2.11 -9.95
N GLN A 140 5.19 -1.81 -9.72
CA GLN A 140 6.14 -1.60 -10.83
C GLN A 140 6.42 -2.86 -11.66
N THR A 141 6.27 -4.02 -11.03
CA THR A 141 6.41 -5.32 -11.69
C THR A 141 5.25 -6.24 -11.37
N SER A 142 4.07 -5.67 -11.33
CA SER A 142 2.82 -6.32 -10.92
C SER A 142 2.54 -7.65 -11.66
N LEU A 143 2.89 -7.73 -12.94
CA LEU A 143 2.77 -8.98 -13.73
C LEU A 143 3.65 -10.11 -13.21
N SER A 144 4.84 -9.79 -12.68
CA SER A 144 5.70 -10.79 -12.04
C SER A 144 5.07 -11.29 -10.73
N PHE A 145 4.41 -10.42 -9.98
CA PHE A 145 3.64 -10.82 -8.79
C PHE A 145 2.46 -11.71 -9.13
N VAL A 146 1.71 -11.38 -10.19
CA VAL A 146 0.59 -12.22 -10.67
C VAL A 146 1.08 -13.64 -10.96
N LYS A 147 2.19 -13.76 -11.68
CA LYS A 147 2.76 -15.08 -12.06
C LYS A 147 3.30 -15.84 -10.85
N GLU A 148 4.11 -15.20 -10.00
CA GLU A 148 4.74 -15.88 -8.85
C GLU A 148 3.71 -16.32 -7.80
N LEU A 149 2.66 -15.53 -7.60
CA LEU A 149 1.61 -15.80 -6.61
C LEU A 149 0.40 -16.56 -7.19
N ASN A 150 0.46 -16.98 -8.46
CA ASN A 150 -0.63 -17.68 -9.17
C ASN A 150 -1.97 -16.96 -9.03
N LEU A 151 -1.99 -15.64 -9.22
CA LEU A 151 -3.23 -14.87 -9.12
C LEU A 151 -4.15 -15.21 -10.30
N PRO A 152 -5.41 -15.59 -10.05
CA PRO A 152 -6.36 -15.85 -11.12
C PRO A 152 -6.80 -14.57 -11.82
N LYS A 153 -7.51 -14.67 -12.94
CA LYS A 153 -8.22 -13.56 -13.56
C LYS A 153 -9.07 -12.80 -12.52
N TYR A 154 -9.28 -11.52 -12.74
CA TYR A 154 -10.04 -10.65 -11.84
C TYR A 154 -9.37 -10.39 -10.49
N VAL A 155 -8.11 -10.79 -10.29
CA VAL A 155 -7.33 -10.52 -9.08
C VAL A 155 -6.03 -9.82 -9.42
N PHE A 156 -5.73 -8.69 -8.78
CA PHE A 156 -4.48 -7.97 -9.02
C PHE A 156 -3.85 -7.41 -7.72
N PRO A 157 -2.52 -7.38 -7.62
CA PRO A 157 -1.83 -6.90 -6.43
C PRO A 157 -1.90 -5.37 -6.37
N VAL A 158 -2.23 -4.82 -5.20
CA VAL A 158 -2.34 -3.38 -4.97
C VAL A 158 -1.18 -2.86 -4.13
N VAL A 159 -0.91 -3.51 -2.98
CA VAL A 159 0.10 -3.07 -2.03
C VAL A 159 0.64 -4.24 -1.22
N GLY A 160 1.93 -4.18 -0.87
CA GLY A 160 2.55 -5.11 0.08
C GLY A 160 2.62 -4.51 1.48
N LEU A 161 2.73 -5.36 2.51
CA LEU A 161 2.94 -4.98 3.89
C LEU A 161 3.99 -5.88 4.53
N CYS A 162 5.14 -5.30 4.91
CA CYS A 162 6.10 -5.97 5.77
C CYS A 162 5.60 -5.90 7.22
N VAL A 163 5.68 -7.02 7.95
CA VAL A 163 5.29 -7.13 9.36
C VAL A 163 6.36 -7.89 10.14
N GLY A 164 6.75 -7.35 11.29
CA GLY A 164 7.72 -8.00 12.17
C GLY A 164 8.04 -7.16 13.41
N TYR A 165 8.87 -7.68 14.29
CA TYR A 165 9.34 -6.94 15.46
C TYR A 165 10.34 -5.86 15.02
N PRO A 166 10.14 -4.56 15.39
CA PRO A 166 11.03 -3.49 14.98
C PRO A 166 12.41 -3.64 15.61
N ASP A 167 13.47 -3.37 14.82
CA ASP A 167 14.87 -3.34 15.25
C ASP A 167 15.47 -1.93 15.13
N ASP A 168 14.67 -0.95 14.78
CA ASP A 168 15.04 0.47 14.79
C ASP A 168 13.82 1.35 15.13
N ASP A 169 14.08 2.62 15.39
CA ASP A 169 13.07 3.67 15.50
C ASP A 169 13.45 4.85 14.61
N PRO A 170 12.91 4.92 13.39
CA PRO A 170 13.22 6.00 12.45
C PRO A 170 12.59 7.35 12.83
N GLY A 171 11.85 7.43 13.93
CA GLY A 171 11.08 8.60 14.33
C GLY A 171 9.80 8.79 13.49
N VAL A 172 8.92 9.63 13.99
CA VAL A 172 7.65 9.96 13.34
C VAL A 172 7.90 10.99 12.25
N LYS A 173 7.47 10.71 11.02
CA LYS A 173 7.54 11.67 9.92
C LYS A 173 6.48 12.76 10.11
N PRO A 174 6.82 14.05 9.93
CA PRO A 174 5.84 15.13 9.95
C PRO A 174 4.74 14.93 8.90
N ARG A 175 3.60 15.53 9.13
CA ARG A 175 2.44 15.52 8.22
C ARG A 175 2.05 16.95 7.90
N LEU A 176 1.44 17.15 6.73
CA LEU A 176 0.80 18.42 6.39
C LEU A 176 -0.16 18.85 7.49
N GLY A 177 -0.19 20.15 7.77
CA GLY A 177 -1.06 20.74 8.78
C GLY A 177 -2.55 20.49 8.48
N LYS A 178 -3.38 20.54 9.53
CA LYS A 178 -4.83 20.34 9.42
C LYS A 178 -5.46 21.22 8.34
N ASN A 179 -5.03 22.46 8.21
CA ASN A 179 -5.58 23.45 7.26
C ASN A 179 -5.32 23.10 5.78
N ALA A 180 -4.37 22.20 5.51
CA ALA A 180 -4.09 21.74 4.15
C ALA A 180 -4.90 20.49 3.75
N ILE A 181 -5.59 19.86 4.72
CA ILE A 181 -6.25 18.56 4.51
C ILE A 181 -7.75 18.62 4.82
N PHE A 182 -8.15 19.46 5.79
CA PHE A 182 -9.52 19.52 6.28
C PHE A 182 -10.18 20.85 5.92
N PHE A 183 -11.32 20.77 5.25
CA PHE A 183 -12.11 21.92 4.81
C PHE A 183 -13.54 21.76 5.29
N GLU A 184 -14.12 22.82 5.85
CA GLU A 184 -15.51 22.85 6.25
C GLU A 184 -16.39 23.34 5.09
N GLY A 185 -17.35 22.50 4.69
CA GLY A 185 -18.35 22.83 3.68
C GLY A 185 -17.83 22.77 2.24
N LYS A 186 -16.79 23.50 1.88
CA LYS A 186 -16.26 23.58 0.52
C LYS A 186 -14.73 23.54 0.52
N TYR A 187 -14.16 23.03 -0.57
CA TYR A 187 -12.72 23.06 -0.79
C TYR A 187 -12.24 24.50 -0.96
N ASP A 188 -11.16 24.87 -0.25
CA ASP A 188 -10.56 26.21 -0.28
C ASP A 188 -9.06 26.13 -0.54
N THR A 189 -8.61 26.75 -1.64
CA THR A 189 -7.20 26.79 -2.05
C THR A 189 -6.41 27.95 -1.44
N SER A 190 -7.08 28.93 -0.82
CA SER A 190 -6.47 30.21 -0.45
C SER A 190 -5.26 30.11 0.48
N ARG A 191 -5.22 29.08 1.33
CA ARG A 191 -4.14 28.84 2.32
C ARG A 191 -3.16 27.74 1.90
N LEU A 192 -3.44 26.98 0.85
CA LEU A 192 -2.66 25.77 0.53
C LEU A 192 -1.19 26.08 0.27
N LYS A 193 -0.89 27.19 -0.42
CA LYS A 193 0.50 27.57 -0.72
C LYS A 193 1.29 27.83 0.58
N GLU A 194 0.72 28.60 1.49
CA GLU A 194 1.35 28.89 2.79
C GLU A 194 1.56 27.63 3.63
N GLU A 195 0.58 26.73 3.65
CA GLU A 195 0.67 25.47 4.38
C GLU A 195 1.71 24.52 3.77
N ILE A 196 1.88 24.54 2.44
CA ILE A 196 2.95 23.80 1.75
C ILE A 196 4.32 24.38 2.11
N ASP A 197 4.49 25.71 2.08
CA ASP A 197 5.75 26.37 2.41
C ASP A 197 6.17 26.02 3.86
N LYS A 198 5.24 26.06 4.82
CA LYS A 198 5.48 25.63 6.21
C LYS A 198 5.90 24.16 6.31
N TYR A 199 5.21 23.30 5.58
CA TYR A 199 5.52 21.88 5.59
C TYR A 199 6.86 21.58 4.93
N ASP A 200 7.25 22.32 3.90
CA ASP A 200 8.56 22.20 3.26
C ASP A 200 9.70 22.46 4.26
N GLU A 201 9.58 23.48 5.10
CA GLU A 201 10.55 23.79 6.17
C GLU A 201 10.59 22.67 7.22
N GLU A 202 9.43 22.21 7.71
CA GLU A 202 9.34 21.13 8.69
C GLU A 202 9.90 19.82 8.15
N TYR A 203 9.54 19.47 6.93
CA TYR A 203 10.03 18.25 6.27
C TYR A 203 11.54 18.31 6.02
N GLN A 204 12.08 19.46 5.60
CA GLN A 204 13.52 19.64 5.39
C GLN A 204 14.30 19.41 6.68
N ASN A 205 13.83 19.97 7.80
CA ASN A 205 14.44 19.76 9.10
C ASN A 205 14.40 18.28 9.52
N TYR A 206 13.28 17.62 9.31
CA TYR A 206 13.14 16.19 9.57
C TYR A 206 14.08 15.35 8.69
N ILE A 207 14.14 15.59 7.38
CA ILE A 207 14.95 14.75 6.47
C ILE A 207 16.45 14.95 6.69
N LYS A 208 16.89 16.15 7.08
CA LYS A 208 18.27 16.45 7.48
C LYS A 208 18.68 15.73 8.77
N SER A 209 17.75 15.54 9.71
CA SER A 209 18.02 14.86 11.00
C SER A 209 18.10 13.33 10.88
N ARG A 210 17.80 12.75 9.72
CA ARG A 210 17.73 11.30 9.50
C ARG A 210 19.11 10.67 9.24
N GLY A 211 19.96 10.50 10.18
CA GLY A 211 21.20 9.69 10.10
C GLY A 211 21.71 9.33 8.69
N SER A 212 21.84 8.06 8.38
CA SER A 212 22.37 7.57 7.09
C SER A 212 21.53 7.89 5.85
N ASN A 213 20.29 8.29 6.02
CA ASN A 213 19.36 8.65 4.93
C ASN A 213 19.05 10.15 4.90
N ALA A 214 19.89 10.98 5.51
CA ALA A 214 19.77 12.44 5.48
C ALA A 214 19.91 12.96 4.04
N LYS A 215 19.05 13.90 3.67
CA LYS A 215 19.09 14.60 2.38
C LYS A 215 18.86 16.09 2.60
N ASP A 216 19.45 16.92 1.79
CA ASP A 216 19.14 18.35 1.76
C ASP A 216 18.08 18.61 0.68
N THR A 217 16.85 18.42 1.03
CA THR A 217 15.68 18.60 0.16
C THR A 217 14.46 18.89 1.00
N ASN A 218 13.45 19.48 0.39
CA ASN A 218 12.13 19.67 0.99
C ASN A 218 11.08 18.72 0.35
N TRP A 219 9.86 18.75 0.85
CA TRP A 219 8.81 17.85 0.39
C TRP A 219 8.39 18.13 -1.06
N SER A 220 8.12 19.39 -1.40
CA SER A 220 7.64 19.77 -2.74
C SER A 220 8.65 19.44 -3.82
N ASN A 221 9.96 19.68 -3.58
CA ASN A 221 11.01 19.32 -4.50
C ASN A 221 11.17 17.80 -4.64
N MET A 222 11.14 17.06 -3.53
CA MET A 222 11.19 15.59 -3.55
C MET A 222 10.02 15.00 -4.33
N LEU A 223 8.80 15.52 -4.11
CA LEU A 223 7.58 15.03 -4.75
C LEU A 223 7.59 15.29 -6.26
N SER A 224 7.92 16.52 -6.67
CA SER A 224 7.98 16.90 -8.10
C SER A 224 9.05 16.11 -8.84
N SER A 225 10.25 15.99 -8.28
CA SER A 225 11.33 15.18 -8.89
C SER A 225 10.95 13.70 -8.99
N TYR A 226 10.23 13.16 -8.02
CA TYR A 226 9.74 11.78 -8.07
C TYR A 226 8.75 11.58 -9.24
N TYR A 227 7.74 12.43 -9.35
CA TYR A 227 6.72 12.30 -10.40
C TYR A 227 7.24 12.62 -11.80
N LEU A 228 8.27 13.46 -11.91
CA LEU A 228 8.92 13.74 -13.19
C LEU A 228 9.99 12.72 -13.58
N ASN A 229 10.18 11.64 -12.79
CA ASN A 229 11.21 10.62 -13.00
C ASN A 229 12.64 11.19 -13.05
N GLU A 230 12.90 12.31 -12.37
CA GLU A 230 14.21 12.95 -12.28
C GLU A 230 15.14 12.29 -11.27
N VAL A 231 14.59 11.39 -10.43
CA VAL A 231 15.36 10.63 -9.45
C VAL A 231 16.03 9.46 -10.15
N LYS A 232 17.36 9.44 -10.20
CA LYS A 232 18.16 8.44 -10.92
C LYS A 232 17.87 6.99 -10.57
N ASP A 233 17.40 6.73 -9.34
CA ASP A 233 17.04 5.41 -8.87
C ASP A 233 15.54 5.11 -9.01
N ASN A 234 14.80 6.01 -9.63
CA ASN A 234 13.37 5.83 -9.88
C ASN A 234 13.18 4.95 -11.12
N VAL A 235 13.65 3.74 -11.00
CA VAL A 235 13.54 2.72 -12.03
C VAL A 235 12.13 2.15 -11.96
N GLY A 236 11.17 2.86 -12.53
CA GLY A 236 9.86 2.25 -12.62
C GLY A 236 8.80 3.29 -12.86
N THR A 237 8.43 3.34 -14.06
CA THR A 237 7.14 3.83 -14.48
C THR A 237 6.12 2.78 -14.06
N TYR A 238 4.97 3.20 -13.56
CA TYR A 238 3.83 2.30 -13.32
C TYR A 238 3.10 1.99 -14.65
N ASP A 239 3.86 1.80 -15.71
CA ASP A 239 3.39 1.55 -17.07
C ASP A 239 2.84 0.14 -17.26
N GLN A 240 3.16 -0.78 -16.35
CA GLN A 240 2.58 -2.12 -16.35
C GLN A 240 1.12 -2.18 -15.84
N ASP A 241 0.65 -1.16 -15.14
CA ASP A 241 -0.69 -1.17 -14.55
C ASP A 241 -1.78 -1.39 -15.61
N TYR A 242 -1.63 -0.78 -16.77
CA TYR A 242 -2.56 -0.99 -17.88
C TYR A 242 -2.54 -2.43 -18.40
N GLU A 243 -1.34 -2.97 -18.69
CA GLU A 243 -1.19 -4.33 -19.18
C GLU A 243 -1.63 -5.37 -18.13
N LEU A 244 -1.37 -5.08 -16.85
CA LEU A 244 -1.86 -5.86 -15.72
C LEU A 244 -3.39 -5.97 -15.76
N LEU A 245 -4.09 -4.83 -15.79
CA LEU A 245 -5.55 -4.79 -15.73
C LEU A 245 -6.17 -5.50 -16.93
N LYS A 246 -5.54 -5.39 -18.10
CA LYS A 246 -5.94 -6.11 -19.32
C LYS A 246 -5.74 -7.62 -19.18
N GLN A 247 -4.58 -8.09 -18.71
CA GLN A 247 -4.32 -9.52 -18.51
C GLN A 247 -5.24 -10.12 -17.46
N GLN A 248 -5.62 -9.35 -16.47
CA GLN A 248 -6.56 -9.76 -15.43
C GLN A 248 -8.03 -9.56 -15.82
N GLU A 249 -8.29 -9.17 -17.06
CA GLU A 249 -9.65 -8.94 -17.60
C GLU A 249 -10.47 -7.95 -16.77
N ILE A 250 -9.81 -6.92 -16.20
CA ILE A 250 -10.44 -5.86 -15.39
C ILE A 250 -10.84 -4.65 -16.24
N ILE A 251 -10.11 -4.36 -17.31
CA ILE A 251 -10.42 -3.22 -18.20
C ILE A 251 -10.28 -3.67 -19.66
N GLU A 252 -11.33 -3.46 -20.44
CA GLU A 252 -11.24 -3.43 -21.89
C GLU A 252 -11.20 -1.96 -22.34
N ILE A 253 -10.02 -1.42 -22.64
CA ILE A 253 -9.96 -0.10 -23.26
C ILE A 253 -10.16 -0.29 -24.75
N ASN A 254 -11.38 -0.08 -25.19
CA ASN A 254 -11.66 0.23 -26.58
C ASN A 254 -10.89 1.50 -26.92
N LYS A 255 -9.78 1.40 -27.68
CA LYS A 255 -9.21 2.55 -28.38
C LYS A 255 -10.26 3.05 -29.36
N LYS A 256 -11.16 3.89 -28.88
CA LYS A 256 -11.91 4.75 -29.79
C LYS A 256 -10.88 5.67 -30.43
N LYS A 257 -10.75 5.50 -31.73
CA LYS A 257 -9.94 6.33 -32.64
C LYS A 257 -10.28 7.80 -32.50
#